data_347af7ca1e807f1e4472470064aca215
#
_entry.id   347af7ca1e807f1e4472470064aca215
#
_cell.length_a   1.000
_cell.length_b   1.000
_cell.length_c   1.000
_cell.angle_alpha   90.00
_cell.angle_beta   90.00
_cell.angle_gamma   90.00
#
_symmetry.space_group_name_H-M   'P 1'
#
loop_
_entity.id
_entity.type
_entity.pdbx_description
1 polymer ?
#
loop_
_entity_poly.entity_id
_entity_poly.type
_entity_poly.pdbx_seq_one_letter_code
_entity_poly.pdbx_strand_id
1 'polypeptide(L)'
;YDKETGLLRPILPDGKFLTPFHPTLGRDFEPNPGFHEGNSWNYSFYVPHDIRGLAKLMGGERKFVNKLQSVFDKENYDPANEPDIAYPYLFTYFPKEAWRTQRITSKLLGLYYRNEPSGIPGNDDTGAMSAWAIFSMLGFYPDCPGSMSYGLTTPTFDRVTIHLDTKYYKNPTLVIETRPVDEHTNRQRIY
;
A
#
# COMPACT_ATOMS: atom_id res chain seq x y z
N TYR A 1 19.69 3.14 -4.18
CA TYR A 1 19.51 2.50 -2.88
C TYR A 1 20.75 2.66 -2.03
N ASP A 2 20.59 3.29 -0.90
CA ASP A 2 21.67 3.47 0.08
C ASP A 2 21.67 2.27 1.06
N LYS A 3 22.76 1.51 1.06
CA LYS A 3 22.89 0.32 1.90
C LYS A 3 23.04 0.64 3.39
N GLU A 4 23.52 1.85 3.72
CA GLU A 4 23.71 2.29 5.09
C GLU A 4 22.38 2.56 5.78
N THR A 5 21.50 3.31 5.13
CA THR A 5 20.17 3.64 5.65
C THR A 5 19.11 2.57 5.35
N GLY A 6 19.36 1.77 4.31
CA GLY A 6 18.40 0.81 3.79
C GLY A 6 17.18 1.47 3.13
N LEU A 7 17.34 2.66 2.57
CA LEU A 7 16.32 3.47 1.90
C LEU A 7 16.84 4.02 0.58
N LEU A 8 15.97 4.62 -0.23
CA LEU A 8 16.41 5.40 -1.39
C LEU A 8 16.99 6.73 -0.94
N ARG A 9 18.07 7.13 -1.57
CA ARG A 9 18.79 8.38 -1.31
C ARG A 9 19.00 9.10 -2.63
N PRO A 10 18.80 10.42 -2.69
CA PRO A 10 19.04 11.19 -3.91
C PRO A 10 20.48 11.06 -4.39
N ILE A 11 20.64 11.00 -5.71
CA ILE A 11 21.95 10.97 -6.39
C ILE A 11 22.13 12.30 -7.11
N LEU A 12 23.29 12.92 -6.89
CA LEU A 12 23.70 14.15 -7.57
C LEU A 12 24.16 13.87 -9.01
N PRO A 13 24.26 14.90 -9.88
CA PRO A 13 24.73 14.74 -11.25
C PRO A 13 26.11 14.11 -11.41
N ASP A 14 26.96 14.20 -10.39
CA ASP A 14 28.29 13.57 -10.35
C ASP A 14 28.24 12.09 -9.92
N GLY A 15 27.05 11.52 -9.73
CA GLY A 15 26.85 10.13 -9.34
C GLY A 15 27.00 9.84 -7.85
N LYS A 16 27.25 10.85 -7.03
CA LYS A 16 27.37 10.68 -5.57
C LYS A 16 26.06 10.87 -4.87
N PHE A 17 25.90 10.23 -3.72
CA PHE A 17 24.75 10.48 -2.87
C PHE A 17 24.76 11.90 -2.29
N LEU A 18 23.57 12.52 -2.26
CA LEU A 18 23.37 13.78 -1.57
C LEU A 18 23.78 13.66 -0.09
N THR A 19 24.63 14.58 0.37
CA THR A 19 25.12 14.61 1.75
C THR A 19 25.16 16.07 2.23
N PRO A 20 24.65 16.38 3.44
CA PRO A 20 24.02 15.46 4.42
C PRO A 20 22.69 14.91 3.94
N PHE A 21 22.26 13.77 4.52
CA PHE A 21 21.01 13.12 4.17
C PHE A 21 20.20 12.79 5.43
N HIS A 22 18.96 13.22 5.42
CA HIS A 22 18.02 13.00 6.50
C HIS A 22 16.76 12.30 5.93
N PRO A 23 16.59 10.99 6.14
CA PRO A 23 15.54 10.21 5.46
C PRO A 23 14.10 10.58 5.85
N THR A 24 13.91 11.36 6.91
CA THR A 24 12.61 11.80 7.40
C THR A 24 12.29 13.26 7.08
N LEU A 25 13.21 14.03 6.50
CA LEU A 25 12.92 15.40 6.05
C LEU A 25 12.07 15.40 4.79
N GLY A 26 11.20 16.41 4.68
CA GLY A 26 10.30 16.62 3.54
C GLY A 26 8.90 16.10 3.75
N ARG A 27 8.55 15.68 4.97
CA ARG A 27 7.18 15.40 5.35
C ARG A 27 6.40 16.72 5.42
N ASP A 28 5.11 16.68 5.10
CA ASP A 28 4.21 17.82 5.21
C ASP A 28 4.68 19.07 4.41
N PHE A 29 5.19 18.86 3.20
CA PHE A 29 5.67 19.91 2.30
C PHE A 29 6.92 20.67 2.79
N GLU A 30 7.61 20.17 3.79
CA GLU A 30 8.93 20.70 4.15
C GLU A 30 9.91 20.59 2.97
N PRO A 31 10.76 21.59 2.73
CA PRO A 31 11.75 21.52 1.69
C PRO A 31 12.66 20.30 1.87
N ASN A 32 12.65 19.41 0.90
CA ASN A 32 13.57 18.27 0.85
C ASN A 32 14.20 18.18 -0.54
N PRO A 33 15.49 18.43 -0.68
CA PRO A 33 16.15 18.26 -1.96
C PRO A 33 16.13 16.79 -2.36
N GLY A 34 15.44 16.49 -3.47
CA GLY A 34 15.44 15.18 -4.09
C GLY A 34 14.18 14.31 -3.91
N PHE A 35 13.22 14.77 -3.12
CA PHE A 35 11.89 14.17 -3.03
C PHE A 35 10.83 15.27 -3.15
N HIS A 36 9.72 14.96 -3.78
CA HIS A 36 8.60 15.88 -3.94
C HIS A 36 7.48 15.48 -2.97
N GLU A 37 7.00 16.44 -2.18
CA GLU A 37 5.88 16.24 -1.23
C GLU A 37 6.04 15.01 -0.33
N GLY A 38 7.26 14.73 0.09
CA GLY A 38 7.54 13.56 0.90
C GLY A 38 9.02 13.38 1.19
N ASN A 39 9.37 12.24 1.69
CA ASN A 39 10.71 11.91 2.11
C ASN A 39 11.15 10.52 1.62
N SER A 40 12.32 10.08 2.06
CA SER A 40 12.87 8.79 1.65
C SER A 40 11.99 7.59 2.04
N TRP A 41 11.26 7.65 3.15
CA TRP A 41 10.33 6.57 3.55
C TRP A 41 9.15 6.47 2.61
N ASN A 42 8.59 7.62 2.17
CA ASN A 42 7.45 7.67 1.26
C ASN A 42 7.81 7.14 -0.15
N TYR A 43 9.07 7.26 -0.56
CA TYR A 43 9.47 6.85 -1.92
C TYR A 43 10.22 5.52 -1.99
N SER A 44 10.76 4.99 -0.88
CA SER A 44 11.63 3.81 -0.93
C SER A 44 10.95 2.51 -1.34
N PHE A 45 9.63 2.43 -1.23
CA PHE A 45 8.87 1.26 -1.67
C PHE A 45 8.01 1.54 -2.91
N TYR A 46 8.05 2.77 -3.44
CA TYR A 46 7.30 3.14 -4.63
C TYR A 46 8.01 2.68 -5.91
N VAL A 47 8.06 1.36 -6.09
CA VAL A 47 8.59 0.68 -7.28
C VAL A 47 7.55 -0.35 -7.75
N PRO A 48 6.32 0.10 -8.13
CA PRO A 48 5.19 -0.80 -8.35
C PRO A 48 5.44 -1.85 -9.45
N HIS A 49 6.30 -1.54 -10.41
CA HIS A 49 6.63 -2.40 -11.55
C HIS A 49 7.57 -3.57 -11.20
N ASP A 50 8.31 -3.51 -10.07
CA ASP A 50 9.25 -4.59 -9.70
C ASP A 50 9.49 -4.69 -8.19
N ILE A 51 8.46 -5.05 -7.43
CA ILE A 51 8.55 -5.25 -5.98
C ILE A 51 9.52 -6.39 -5.61
N ARG A 52 9.59 -7.44 -6.43
CA ARG A 52 10.51 -8.56 -6.16
C ARG A 52 11.96 -8.18 -6.39
N GLY A 53 12.26 -7.37 -7.41
CA GLY A 53 13.57 -6.79 -7.64
C GLY A 53 13.98 -5.84 -6.53
N LEU A 54 13.06 -4.99 -6.05
CA LEU A 54 13.29 -4.13 -4.90
C LEU A 54 13.62 -4.96 -3.63
N ALA A 55 12.84 -6.00 -3.37
CA ALA A 55 13.11 -6.89 -2.24
C ALA A 55 14.49 -7.56 -2.34
N LYS A 56 14.89 -8.00 -3.53
CA LYS A 56 16.25 -8.54 -3.79
C LYS A 56 17.33 -7.49 -3.52
N LEU A 57 17.12 -6.25 -3.99
CA LEU A 57 18.03 -5.13 -3.77
C LEU A 57 18.21 -4.82 -2.27
N MET A 58 17.12 -4.91 -1.49
CA MET A 58 17.12 -4.73 -0.04
C MET A 58 17.70 -5.92 0.75
N GLY A 59 18.14 -6.99 0.05
CA GLY A 59 18.78 -8.15 0.66
C GLY A 59 17.84 -9.30 0.99
N GLY A 60 16.73 -9.41 0.25
CA GLY A 60 15.78 -10.51 0.27
C GLY A 60 14.47 -10.24 1.01
N GLU A 61 13.51 -11.14 0.81
CA GLU A 61 12.13 -11.06 1.32
C GLU A 61 12.05 -10.64 2.79
N ARG A 62 12.76 -11.34 3.68
CA ARG A 62 12.71 -11.05 5.12
C ARG A 62 13.13 -9.61 5.45
N LYS A 63 14.19 -9.11 4.82
CA LYS A 63 14.67 -7.74 5.06
C LYS A 63 13.68 -6.72 4.51
N PHE A 64 13.14 -6.95 3.31
CA PHE A 64 12.12 -6.12 2.69
C PHE A 64 10.88 -6.04 3.58
N VAL A 65 10.31 -7.19 3.96
CA VAL A 65 9.10 -7.27 4.80
C VAL A 65 9.30 -6.57 6.14
N ASN A 66 10.43 -6.79 6.81
CA ASN A 66 10.71 -6.13 8.08
C ASN A 66 10.88 -4.61 7.93
N LYS A 67 11.52 -4.17 6.85
CA LYS A 67 11.69 -2.74 6.56
C LYS A 67 10.35 -2.09 6.22
N LEU A 68 9.54 -2.74 5.38
CA LEU A 68 8.18 -2.29 5.05
C LEU A 68 7.29 -2.24 6.31
N GLN A 69 7.34 -3.26 7.17
CA GLN A 69 6.59 -3.25 8.43
C GLN A 69 6.99 -2.06 9.30
N SER A 70 8.27 -1.70 9.33
CA SER A 70 8.75 -0.57 10.12
C SER A 70 8.25 0.80 9.63
N VAL A 71 7.73 0.90 8.41
CA VAL A 71 7.04 2.13 7.92
C VAL A 71 5.80 2.40 8.79
N PHE A 72 5.03 1.35 9.06
CA PHE A 72 3.80 1.43 9.85
C PHE A 72 4.06 1.49 11.37
N ASP A 73 5.06 0.75 11.84
CA ASP A 73 5.39 0.68 13.28
C ASP A 73 6.04 1.96 13.81
N LYS A 74 6.69 2.73 12.94
CA LYS A 74 7.39 3.99 13.26
C LYS A 74 6.67 5.24 12.78
N GLU A 75 5.40 5.08 12.36
CA GLU A 75 4.57 6.19 11.89
C GLU A 75 5.19 6.99 10.72
N ASN A 76 5.96 6.30 9.86
CA ASN A 76 6.50 6.88 8.62
C ASN A 76 5.56 6.70 7.42
N TYR A 77 4.42 6.04 7.60
CA TYR A 77 3.38 5.91 6.59
C TYR A 77 2.57 7.20 6.53
N ASP A 78 2.39 7.71 5.32
CA ASP A 78 1.51 8.85 5.09
C ASP A 78 0.26 8.39 4.31
N PRO A 79 -0.91 8.30 4.96
CA PRO A 79 -2.14 7.86 4.30
C PRO A 79 -2.67 8.87 3.29
N ALA A 80 -2.19 10.11 3.32
CA ALA A 80 -2.60 11.21 2.44
C ALA A 80 -1.67 11.42 1.24
N ASN A 81 -0.64 10.57 1.09
CA ASN A 81 0.35 10.73 0.02
C ASN A 81 0.33 9.52 -0.94
N GLU A 82 0.17 9.76 -2.24
CA GLU A 82 -0.03 8.72 -3.25
C GLU A 82 1.11 7.69 -3.33
N PRO A 83 2.39 8.02 -3.17
CA PRO A 83 3.44 7.01 -3.14
C PRO A 83 3.21 5.92 -2.10
N ASP A 84 2.62 6.26 -0.96
CA ASP A 84 2.44 5.35 0.18
C ASP A 84 1.19 4.47 0.07
N ILE A 85 0.16 4.90 -0.67
CA ILE A 85 -1.16 4.25 -0.63
C ILE A 85 -1.15 2.77 -1.03
N ALA A 86 -0.19 2.35 -1.85
CA ALA A 86 -0.01 0.94 -2.20
C ALA A 86 0.77 0.12 -1.15
N TYR A 87 1.47 0.75 -0.21
CA TYR A 87 2.37 0.08 0.74
C TYR A 87 1.69 -1.01 1.57
N PRO A 88 0.47 -0.85 2.07
CA PRO A 88 -0.23 -1.91 2.81
C PRO A 88 -0.40 -3.20 2.01
N TYR A 89 -0.42 -3.10 0.67
CA TYR A 89 -0.64 -4.23 -0.23
C TYR A 89 0.65 -4.94 -0.67
N LEU A 90 1.82 -4.34 -0.47
CA LEU A 90 3.09 -4.92 -0.90
C LEU A 90 3.46 -6.22 -0.19
N PHE A 91 2.86 -6.52 0.95
CA PHE A 91 3.04 -7.80 1.63
C PHE A 91 2.41 -8.97 0.85
N THR A 92 1.43 -8.71 -0.04
CA THR A 92 0.77 -9.75 -0.85
C THR A 92 1.71 -10.41 -1.87
N TYR A 93 2.81 -9.74 -2.23
CA TYR A 93 3.86 -10.33 -3.06
C TYR A 93 4.59 -11.51 -2.40
N PHE A 94 4.40 -11.68 -1.09
CA PHE A 94 5.01 -12.70 -0.25
C PHE A 94 3.92 -13.50 0.48
N PRO A 95 3.51 -14.67 -0.02
CA PRO A 95 2.32 -15.37 0.46
C PRO A 95 2.25 -15.63 1.97
N LYS A 96 3.41 -15.84 2.61
CA LYS A 96 3.48 -16.05 4.07
C LYS A 96 3.24 -14.79 4.88
N GLU A 97 3.32 -13.62 4.25
CA GLU A 97 3.22 -12.29 4.87
C GLU A 97 1.93 -11.55 4.50
N ALA A 98 1.11 -12.10 3.60
CA ALA A 98 -0.12 -11.48 3.11
C ALA A 98 -1.12 -11.13 4.24
N TRP A 99 -1.09 -11.84 5.36
CA TRP A 99 -1.89 -11.51 6.54
C TRP A 99 -1.61 -10.11 7.11
N ARG A 100 -0.42 -9.56 6.87
CA ARG A 100 -0.06 -8.20 7.28
C ARG A 100 -0.87 -7.15 6.52
N THR A 101 -1.09 -7.37 5.22
CA THR A 101 -1.99 -6.54 4.41
C THR A 101 -3.36 -6.45 5.07
N GLN A 102 -3.97 -7.59 5.40
CA GLN A 102 -5.30 -7.64 6.02
C GLN A 102 -5.34 -6.84 7.34
N ARG A 103 -4.36 -7.05 8.20
CA ARG A 103 -4.27 -6.36 9.49
C ARG A 103 -4.06 -4.86 9.33
N ILE A 104 -3.16 -4.46 8.42
CA ILE A 104 -2.80 -3.05 8.23
C ILE A 104 -3.95 -2.30 7.56
N THR A 105 -4.53 -2.83 6.47
CA THR A 105 -5.64 -2.17 5.78
C THR A 105 -6.86 -1.99 6.69
N SER A 106 -7.23 -3.00 7.48
CA SER A 106 -8.31 -2.89 8.46
C SER A 106 -8.03 -1.80 9.50
N LYS A 107 -6.79 -1.72 10.01
CA LYS A 107 -6.39 -0.68 10.95
C LYS A 107 -6.46 0.71 10.31
N LEU A 108 -5.96 0.88 9.09
CA LEU A 108 -5.94 2.17 8.40
C LEU A 108 -7.34 2.67 8.07
N LEU A 109 -8.24 1.78 7.59
CA LEU A 109 -9.65 2.11 7.37
C LEU A 109 -10.29 2.66 8.65
N GLY A 110 -10.11 1.98 9.78
CA GLY A 110 -10.68 2.41 11.06
C GLY A 110 -10.07 3.70 11.63
N LEU A 111 -8.81 4.01 11.30
CA LEU A 111 -8.14 5.21 11.82
C LEU A 111 -8.44 6.46 11.00
N TYR A 112 -8.46 6.34 9.66
CA TYR A 112 -8.40 7.50 8.77
C TYR A 112 -9.67 7.76 7.97
N TYR A 113 -10.60 6.78 7.90
CA TYR A 113 -11.80 6.93 7.08
C TYR A 113 -13.06 6.90 7.93
N ARG A 114 -13.93 7.90 7.75
CA ARG A 114 -15.18 8.08 8.50
C ARG A 114 -16.28 8.58 7.58
N ASN A 115 -17.53 8.30 7.96
CA ASN A 115 -18.70 8.81 7.24
C ASN A 115 -19.03 10.25 7.68
N GLU A 116 -18.15 11.19 7.36
CA GLU A 116 -18.32 12.63 7.65
C GLU A 116 -17.58 13.45 6.58
N PRO A 117 -17.88 14.74 6.39
CA PRO A 117 -17.25 15.56 5.36
C PRO A 117 -15.72 15.65 5.42
N SER A 118 -15.13 15.52 6.61
CA SER A 118 -13.68 15.48 6.86
C SER A 118 -13.15 14.06 7.04
N GLY A 119 -13.85 13.05 6.56
CA GLY A 119 -13.61 11.64 6.85
C GLY A 119 -12.57 10.95 5.98
N ILE A 120 -11.66 11.68 5.35
CA ILE A 120 -10.50 11.17 4.61
C ILE A 120 -9.20 11.76 5.16
N PRO A 121 -8.04 11.09 4.98
CA PRO A 121 -6.79 11.50 5.64
C PRO A 121 -6.17 12.81 5.14
N GLY A 122 -6.62 13.34 4.01
CA GLY A 122 -6.08 14.55 3.38
C GLY A 122 -6.94 14.98 2.19
N ASN A 123 -6.31 15.53 1.18
CA ASN A 123 -6.98 15.80 -0.10
C ASN A 123 -7.34 14.49 -0.79
N ASP A 124 -8.47 14.47 -1.50
CA ASP A 124 -8.92 13.25 -2.19
C ASP A 124 -8.11 12.93 -3.45
N ASP A 125 -7.39 13.91 -3.96
CA ASP A 125 -6.45 13.80 -5.09
C ASP A 125 -7.03 13.05 -6.28
N THR A 126 -8.03 13.67 -6.90
CA THR A 126 -8.75 13.12 -8.07
C THR A 126 -9.48 11.81 -7.75
N GLY A 127 -9.80 11.58 -6.50
CA GLY A 127 -10.49 10.36 -6.04
C GLY A 127 -9.55 9.26 -5.53
N ALA A 128 -8.24 9.49 -5.44
CA ALA A 128 -7.28 8.47 -5.06
C ALA A 128 -7.53 7.93 -3.64
N MET A 129 -7.78 8.82 -2.66
CA MET A 129 -8.01 8.43 -1.27
C MET A 129 -9.37 7.74 -1.09
N SER A 130 -10.43 8.28 -1.68
CA SER A 130 -11.75 7.66 -1.67
C SER A 130 -11.75 6.29 -2.35
N ALA A 131 -11.09 6.17 -3.51
CA ALA A 131 -10.96 4.91 -4.23
C ALA A 131 -10.19 3.88 -3.40
N TRP A 132 -9.11 4.28 -2.73
CA TRP A 132 -8.37 3.38 -1.85
C TRP A 132 -9.26 2.79 -0.75
N ALA A 133 -10.08 3.63 -0.10
CA ALA A 133 -11.01 3.17 0.93
C ALA A 133 -12.04 2.18 0.35
N ILE A 134 -12.67 2.54 -0.78
CA ILE A 134 -13.68 1.68 -1.42
C ILE A 134 -13.08 0.34 -1.82
N PHE A 135 -11.96 0.32 -2.54
CA PHE A 135 -11.29 -0.91 -2.92
C PHE A 135 -10.88 -1.76 -1.71
N SER A 136 -10.35 -1.12 -0.66
CA SER A 136 -9.99 -1.81 0.58
C SER A 136 -11.21 -2.43 1.27
N MET A 137 -12.35 -1.73 1.30
CA MET A 137 -13.61 -2.26 1.82
C MET A 137 -14.18 -3.39 0.96
N LEU A 138 -13.96 -3.37 -0.36
CA LEU A 138 -14.32 -4.45 -1.28
C LEU A 138 -13.43 -5.68 -1.15
N GLY A 139 -12.22 -5.54 -0.57
CA GLY A 139 -11.31 -6.63 -0.30
C GLY A 139 -10.20 -6.83 -1.32
N PHE A 140 -9.95 -5.88 -2.20
CA PHE A 140 -8.84 -5.93 -3.17
C PHE A 140 -8.37 -4.53 -3.55
N TYR A 141 -7.14 -4.41 -4.09
CA TYR A 141 -6.58 -3.13 -4.53
C TYR A 141 -5.65 -3.31 -5.73
N PRO A 142 -5.71 -2.43 -6.75
CA PRO A 142 -4.80 -2.42 -7.88
C PRO A 142 -3.46 -1.74 -7.53
N ASP A 143 -2.61 -2.43 -6.75
CA ASP A 143 -1.35 -1.91 -6.23
C ASP A 143 -0.29 -1.60 -7.30
N CYS A 144 -0.45 -2.17 -8.49
CA CYS A 144 0.39 -1.89 -9.65
C CYS A 144 -0.50 -1.55 -10.86
N PRO A 145 -0.72 -0.26 -11.17
CA PRO A 145 -1.47 0.15 -12.35
C PRO A 145 -0.88 -0.46 -13.64
N GLY A 146 -1.74 -1.04 -14.47
CA GLY A 146 -1.32 -1.77 -15.68
C GLY A 146 -0.97 -3.25 -15.45
N SER A 147 -0.86 -3.71 -14.23
CA SER A 147 -0.87 -5.13 -13.91
C SER A 147 -2.27 -5.72 -14.09
N MET A 148 -2.35 -7.00 -14.43
CA MET A 148 -3.62 -7.74 -14.51
C MET A 148 -3.96 -8.46 -13.19
N SER A 149 -3.36 -8.04 -12.08
CA SER A 149 -3.52 -8.63 -10.75
C SER A 149 -3.91 -7.58 -9.72
N TYR A 150 -4.51 -8.05 -8.63
CA TYR A 150 -4.90 -7.22 -7.49
C TYR A 150 -4.32 -7.80 -6.20
N GLY A 151 -3.85 -6.94 -5.31
CA GLY A 151 -3.56 -7.32 -3.94
C GLY A 151 -4.87 -7.60 -3.18
N LEU A 152 -4.96 -8.73 -2.47
CA LEU A 152 -6.17 -9.10 -1.73
C LEU A 152 -6.04 -8.72 -0.25
N THR A 153 -7.17 -8.28 0.31
CA THR A 153 -7.33 -8.02 1.75
C THR A 153 -8.67 -8.59 2.24
N THR A 154 -8.97 -8.43 3.51
CA THR A 154 -10.28 -8.85 4.05
C THR A 154 -11.34 -7.81 3.70
N PRO A 155 -12.41 -8.18 2.98
CA PRO A 155 -13.54 -7.29 2.75
C PRO A 155 -14.19 -6.82 4.06
N THR A 156 -14.74 -5.61 4.05
CA THR A 156 -15.56 -5.09 5.16
C THR A 156 -16.96 -5.72 5.18
N PHE A 157 -17.43 -6.18 4.02
CA PHE A 157 -18.77 -6.71 3.83
C PHE A 157 -18.74 -8.24 3.73
N ASP A 158 -19.80 -8.91 4.23
CA ASP A 158 -19.95 -10.36 4.08
C ASP A 158 -20.13 -10.78 2.62
N ARG A 159 -20.77 -9.92 1.84
CA ARG A 159 -21.00 -10.14 0.41
C ARG A 159 -20.98 -8.84 -0.37
N VAL A 160 -20.25 -8.87 -1.48
CA VAL A 160 -20.21 -7.80 -2.48
C VAL A 160 -20.59 -8.38 -3.84
N THR A 161 -21.47 -7.70 -4.57
CA THR A 161 -21.82 -8.05 -5.95
C THR A 161 -21.49 -6.86 -6.85
N ILE A 162 -20.61 -7.08 -7.81
CA ILE A 162 -20.23 -6.09 -8.80
C ILE A 162 -20.89 -6.46 -10.12
N HIS A 163 -21.70 -5.55 -10.68
CA HIS A 163 -22.33 -5.72 -11.98
C HIS A 163 -21.34 -5.35 -13.08
N LEU A 164 -21.07 -6.31 -13.97
CA LEU A 164 -20.13 -6.18 -15.06
C LEU A 164 -20.84 -5.87 -16.38
N ASP A 165 -20.21 -5.10 -17.24
CA ASP A 165 -20.71 -4.84 -18.58
C ASP A 165 -20.60 -6.11 -19.45
N THR A 166 -21.75 -6.65 -19.85
CA THR A 166 -21.84 -7.85 -20.69
C THR A 166 -21.27 -7.71 -22.09
N LYS A 167 -20.97 -6.48 -22.50
CA LYS A 167 -20.22 -6.22 -23.75
C LYS A 167 -18.79 -6.76 -23.66
N TYR A 168 -18.20 -6.76 -22.48
CA TYR A 168 -16.79 -7.15 -22.26
C TYR A 168 -16.65 -8.45 -21.50
N TYR A 169 -17.65 -8.81 -20.68
CA TYR A 169 -17.58 -9.95 -19.78
C TYR A 169 -18.72 -10.95 -20.05
N LYS A 170 -18.40 -12.24 -20.12
CA LYS A 170 -19.41 -13.29 -20.30
C LYS A 170 -20.36 -13.40 -19.11
N ASN A 171 -19.82 -13.23 -17.90
CA ASN A 171 -20.62 -13.24 -16.68
C ASN A 171 -21.02 -11.81 -16.34
N PRO A 172 -22.30 -11.56 -16.05
CA PRO A 172 -22.80 -10.21 -15.74
C PRO A 172 -22.45 -9.74 -14.33
N THR A 173 -21.90 -10.61 -13.49
CA THR A 173 -21.59 -10.29 -12.09
C THR A 173 -20.27 -10.92 -11.63
N LEU A 174 -19.56 -10.19 -10.78
CA LEU A 174 -18.50 -10.70 -9.93
C LEU A 174 -19.00 -10.66 -8.48
N VAL A 175 -18.93 -11.79 -7.79
CA VAL A 175 -19.35 -11.89 -6.39
C VAL A 175 -18.12 -12.15 -5.52
N ILE A 176 -17.98 -11.38 -4.44
CA ILE A 176 -17.00 -11.57 -3.39
C ILE A 176 -17.75 -11.94 -2.13
N GLU A 177 -17.45 -13.09 -1.55
CA GLU A 177 -18.05 -13.55 -0.29
C GLU A 177 -16.97 -13.88 0.73
N THR A 178 -17.20 -13.47 1.97
CA THR A 178 -16.37 -13.90 3.11
C THR A 178 -17.08 -15.00 3.87
N ARG A 179 -16.36 -16.08 4.17
CA ARG A 179 -16.88 -17.17 4.99
C ARG A 179 -15.93 -17.45 6.14
N PRO A 180 -16.43 -17.57 7.38
CA PRO A 180 -15.59 -18.04 8.49
C PRO A 180 -15.01 -19.42 8.14
N VAL A 181 -13.72 -19.60 8.36
CA VAL A 181 -13.08 -20.91 8.12
C VAL A 181 -13.28 -21.83 9.32
N ASP A 182 -13.36 -21.25 10.51
CA ASP A 182 -13.51 -21.94 11.77
C ASP A 182 -13.99 -20.91 12.81
N GLU A 183 -14.99 -21.27 13.57
CA GLU A 183 -15.55 -20.43 14.65
C GLU A 183 -14.51 -20.08 15.73
N HIS A 184 -13.42 -20.85 15.83
CA HIS A 184 -12.36 -20.64 16.82
C HIS A 184 -11.14 -19.90 16.32
N THR A 185 -10.96 -19.69 15.02
CA THR A 185 -9.70 -19.13 14.46
C THR A 185 -9.81 -17.72 13.89
N ASN A 186 -11.00 -17.15 13.77
CA ASN A 186 -11.24 -15.85 13.09
C ASN A 186 -10.56 -15.74 11.70
N ARG A 187 -10.31 -16.87 11.05
CA ARG A 187 -9.76 -16.90 9.69
C ARG A 187 -10.90 -16.82 8.68
N GLN A 188 -10.75 -15.94 7.72
CA GLN A 188 -11.70 -15.79 6.60
C GLN A 188 -11.05 -16.30 5.32
N ARG A 189 -11.86 -16.92 4.45
CA ARG A 189 -11.49 -17.23 3.07
C ARG A 189 -12.28 -16.33 2.13
N ILE A 190 -11.63 -15.84 1.10
CA ILE A 190 -12.25 -15.10 0.00
C ILE A 190 -12.41 -16.09 -1.16
N TYR A 191 -13.60 -16.13 -1.76
CA TYR A 191 -13.95 -17.01 -2.88
C TYR A 191 -14.39 -16.19 -4.08
#